data_fdccef6287e914f35ac215acb6d81af9
#
_entry.id   fdccef6287e914f35ac215acb6d81af9
#
_cell.length_a   1.000
_cell.length_b   1.000
_cell.length_c   1.000
_cell.angle_alpha   90.00
_cell.angle_beta   90.00
_cell.angle_gamma   90.00
#
_symmetry.space_group_name_H-M   'P 1'
#
loop_
_entity.id
_entity.type
_entity.pdbx_description
1 polymer ?
#
loop_
_entity_poly.entity_id
_entity_poly.type
_entity_poly.pdbx_seq_one_letter_code
_entity_poly.pdbx_strand_id
1 'polypeptide(L)'
;DDVQTFIRKLNQKTGKHYRLPTEAEWEFAARGGNRSRGYKYSGSDNLSSVAWYNENSGSKTHPVGTKSSNELGIYDMTGNVWEWCLDWYDSSYYSSSPSTNPAGPATGSYRVFRGGSWDDFARVCRVYSRSGSTPGGRHNFLGFRLAQ
;
A
#
# COMPACT_ATOMS: atom_id res chain seq x y z
N ASP A 1 15.35 -2.69 -4.30
CA ASP A 1 16.63 -1.96 -4.34
C ASP A 1 16.51 -0.57 -4.97
N ASP A 2 15.84 -0.43 -6.13
CA ASP A 2 15.68 0.86 -6.81
C ASP A 2 14.92 1.88 -5.95
N VAL A 3 13.84 1.47 -5.29
CA VAL A 3 13.05 2.30 -4.39
C VAL A 3 13.90 2.83 -3.23
N GLN A 4 14.71 1.97 -2.60
CA GLN A 4 15.61 2.39 -1.51
C GLN A 4 16.68 3.36 -2.00
N THR A 5 17.20 3.14 -3.21
CA THR A 5 18.16 4.05 -3.84
C THR A 5 17.53 5.42 -4.15
N PHE A 6 16.28 5.43 -4.65
CA PHE A 6 15.52 6.65 -4.87
C PHE A 6 15.30 7.41 -3.55
N ILE A 7 14.82 6.72 -2.50
CA ILE A 7 14.57 7.34 -1.18
C ILE A 7 15.85 7.94 -0.60
N ARG A 8 16.98 7.24 -0.66
CA ARG A 8 18.27 7.76 -0.18
C ARG A 8 18.66 9.05 -0.90
N LYS A 9 18.57 9.08 -2.24
CA LYS A 9 18.86 10.28 -3.03
C LYS A 9 17.90 11.43 -2.72
N LEU A 10 16.63 11.14 -2.54
CA LEU A 10 15.61 12.13 -2.18
C LEU A 10 15.92 12.75 -0.81
N ASN A 11 16.26 11.93 0.19
CA ASN A 11 16.63 12.39 1.52
C ASN A 11 17.88 13.26 1.50
N GLN A 12 18.90 12.85 0.74
CA GLN A 12 20.11 13.66 0.55
C GLN A 12 19.81 15.03 -0.08
N LYS A 13 18.92 15.05 -1.09
CA LYS A 13 18.55 16.29 -1.79
C LYS A 13 17.69 17.23 -0.94
N THR A 14 16.80 16.69 -0.09
CA THR A 14 15.79 17.47 0.62
C THR A 14 16.12 17.74 2.08
N GLY A 15 17.09 17.02 2.66
CA GLY A 15 17.37 17.03 4.10
C GLY A 15 16.28 16.40 4.96
N LYS A 16 15.31 15.68 4.34
CA LYS A 16 14.20 15.01 5.01
C LYS A 16 14.48 13.53 5.25
N HIS A 17 13.60 12.86 6.00
CA HIS A 17 13.71 11.45 6.37
C HIS A 17 12.54 10.64 5.82
N TYR A 18 12.43 10.61 4.48
CA TYR A 18 11.44 9.75 3.83
C TYR A 18 11.84 8.28 3.93
N ARG A 19 10.84 7.43 4.02
CA ARG A 19 10.96 5.97 4.03
C ARG A 19 9.72 5.32 3.39
N LEU A 20 9.74 4.02 3.19
CA LEU A 20 8.51 3.26 2.98
C LEU A 20 7.71 3.21 4.29
N PRO A 21 6.39 3.15 4.25
CA PRO A 21 5.59 2.86 5.43
C PRO A 21 5.85 1.42 5.90
N THR A 22 5.68 1.17 7.19
CA THR A 22 5.47 -0.21 7.67
C THR A 22 4.10 -0.69 7.17
N GLU A 23 3.89 -1.99 7.12
CA GLU A 23 2.59 -2.54 6.72
C GLU A 23 1.46 -2.06 7.64
N ALA A 24 1.71 -2.00 8.95
CA ALA A 24 0.73 -1.50 9.92
C ALA A 24 0.39 -0.02 9.71
N GLU A 25 1.37 0.83 9.43
CA GLU A 25 1.15 2.24 9.09
C GLU A 25 0.33 2.37 7.81
N TRP A 26 0.68 1.56 6.79
CA TRP A 26 -0.06 1.55 5.53
C TRP A 26 -1.53 1.18 5.75
N GLU A 27 -1.81 0.08 6.47
CA GLU A 27 -3.18 -0.36 6.73
C GLU A 27 -3.96 0.63 7.61
N PHE A 28 -3.33 1.20 8.64
CA PHE A 28 -3.95 2.24 9.47
C PHE A 28 -4.36 3.44 8.63
N ALA A 29 -3.49 3.92 7.74
CA ALA A 29 -3.79 5.02 6.83
C ALA A 29 -4.89 4.65 5.81
N ALA A 30 -4.84 3.44 5.24
CA ALA A 30 -5.85 2.95 4.29
C ALA A 30 -7.24 2.84 4.90
N ARG A 31 -7.33 2.47 6.18
CA ARG A 31 -8.59 2.39 6.93
C ARG A 31 -9.15 3.75 7.37
N GLY A 32 -8.45 4.85 7.11
CA GLY A 32 -8.86 6.18 7.51
C GLY A 32 -8.36 6.63 8.89
N GLY A 33 -7.39 5.89 9.47
CA GLY A 33 -6.79 6.22 10.76
C GLY A 33 -7.82 6.37 11.88
N ASN A 34 -7.68 7.43 12.67
CA ASN A 34 -8.61 7.77 13.76
C ASN A 34 -9.97 8.28 13.26
N ARG A 35 -10.14 8.48 11.95
CA ARG A 35 -11.40 8.89 11.30
C ARG A 35 -12.09 7.74 10.58
N SER A 36 -11.59 6.51 10.75
CA SER A 36 -12.09 5.33 10.05
C SER A 36 -13.61 5.16 10.21
N ARG A 37 -14.27 4.87 9.11
CA ARG A 37 -15.70 4.52 9.05
C ARG A 37 -15.95 3.02 8.84
N GLY A 38 -14.88 2.21 8.88
CA GLY A 38 -14.97 0.77 8.76
C GLY A 38 -15.27 0.25 7.35
N TYR A 39 -14.98 1.04 6.31
CA TYR A 39 -15.21 0.64 4.92
C TYR A 39 -14.36 -0.56 4.49
N LYS A 40 -14.87 -1.32 3.53
CA LYS A 40 -14.17 -2.46 2.90
C LYS A 40 -12.92 -2.03 2.12
N TYR A 41 -13.01 -0.86 1.48
CA TYR A 41 -11.96 -0.25 0.68
C TYR A 41 -11.54 1.08 1.30
N SER A 42 -10.42 1.62 0.90
CA SER A 42 -9.96 2.90 1.46
C SER A 42 -10.88 4.04 1.01
N GLY A 43 -11.71 4.52 1.93
CA GLY A 43 -12.61 5.67 1.75
C GLY A 43 -14.04 5.33 1.32
N SER A 44 -14.40 4.07 0.98
CA SER A 44 -15.77 3.72 0.58
C SER A 44 -16.03 2.22 0.59
N ASP A 45 -17.29 1.81 0.68
CA ASP A 45 -17.74 0.48 0.32
C ASP A 45 -18.01 0.32 -1.19
N ASN A 46 -18.07 1.43 -1.93
CA ASN A 46 -18.14 1.43 -3.39
C ASN A 46 -16.72 1.56 -3.99
N LEU A 47 -16.17 0.45 -4.45
CA LEU A 47 -14.81 0.40 -5.00
C LEU A 47 -14.61 1.35 -6.18
N SER A 48 -15.59 1.46 -7.08
CA SER A 48 -15.47 2.28 -8.30
C SER A 48 -15.28 3.77 -8.01
N SER A 49 -15.71 4.25 -6.84
CA SER A 49 -15.55 5.66 -6.44
C SER A 49 -14.14 5.99 -5.96
N VAL A 50 -13.39 5.00 -5.47
CA VAL A 50 -12.10 5.19 -4.79
C VAL A 50 -10.92 4.52 -5.50
N ALA A 51 -11.17 3.67 -6.50
CA ALA A 51 -10.12 2.85 -7.09
C ALA A 51 -10.21 2.71 -8.62
N TRP A 52 -9.02 2.54 -9.22
CA TRP A 52 -8.84 1.96 -10.54
C TRP A 52 -8.50 0.48 -10.35
N TYR A 53 -9.35 -0.41 -10.82
CA TYR A 53 -9.24 -1.86 -10.70
C TYR A 53 -9.68 -2.56 -11.99
N ASN A 54 -9.69 -3.87 -12.04
CA ASN A 54 -9.93 -4.65 -13.27
C ASN A 54 -11.15 -4.20 -14.09
N GLU A 55 -12.28 -3.91 -13.41
CA GLU A 55 -13.53 -3.59 -14.13
C GLU A 55 -13.59 -2.16 -14.71
N ASN A 56 -12.76 -1.24 -14.24
CA ASN A 56 -12.85 0.17 -14.65
C ASN A 56 -11.53 0.80 -15.12
N SER A 57 -10.41 0.07 -15.01
CA SER A 57 -9.08 0.60 -15.35
C SER A 57 -8.79 0.66 -16.85
N GLY A 58 -9.53 -0.12 -17.67
CA GLY A 58 -9.18 -0.28 -19.08
C GLY A 58 -7.80 -0.94 -19.28
N SER A 59 -7.42 -1.86 -18.38
CA SER A 59 -6.16 -2.62 -18.41
C SER A 59 -4.91 -1.75 -18.36
N LYS A 60 -4.92 -0.68 -17.58
CA LYS A 60 -3.78 0.24 -17.42
C LYS A 60 -3.82 1.00 -16.10
N THR A 61 -2.67 1.54 -15.72
CA THR A 61 -2.55 2.53 -14.64
C THR A 61 -3.19 3.87 -15.03
N HIS A 62 -3.56 4.64 -14.04
CA HIS A 62 -4.13 5.98 -14.19
C HIS A 62 -3.32 7.02 -13.42
N PRO A 63 -3.43 8.31 -13.77
CA PRO A 63 -2.86 9.40 -12.98
C PRO A 63 -3.36 9.33 -11.53
N VAL A 64 -2.46 9.59 -10.59
CA VAL A 64 -2.78 9.58 -9.17
C VAL A 64 -3.78 10.69 -8.80
N GLY A 65 -4.59 10.46 -7.78
CA GLY A 65 -5.53 11.45 -7.26
C GLY A 65 -6.77 11.70 -8.14
N THR A 66 -7.09 10.80 -9.06
CA THR A 66 -8.24 10.97 -9.98
C THR A 66 -9.53 10.28 -9.49
N LYS A 67 -9.45 9.49 -8.42
CA LYS A 67 -10.58 8.95 -7.68
C LYS A 67 -10.77 9.69 -6.36
N SER A 68 -11.80 9.35 -5.58
CA SER A 68 -12.03 9.97 -4.27
C SER A 68 -10.97 9.54 -3.25
N SER A 69 -10.58 10.46 -2.37
CA SER A 69 -9.70 10.17 -1.24
C SER A 69 -10.43 9.43 -0.11
N ASN A 70 -9.66 8.88 0.80
CA ASN A 70 -10.20 8.34 2.05
C ASN A 70 -10.45 9.45 3.10
N GLU A 71 -10.81 9.05 4.32
CA GLU A 71 -11.16 9.95 5.44
C GLU A 71 -10.01 10.84 5.91
N LEU A 72 -8.76 10.46 5.57
CA LEU A 72 -7.55 11.26 5.84
C LEU A 72 -7.14 12.15 4.66
N GLY A 73 -7.90 12.15 3.55
CA GLY A 73 -7.54 12.86 2.34
C GLY A 73 -6.44 12.16 1.51
N ILE A 74 -6.19 10.86 1.74
CA ILE A 74 -5.19 10.09 1.03
C ILE A 74 -5.85 9.38 -0.15
N TYR A 75 -5.21 9.48 -1.32
CA TYR A 75 -5.69 8.91 -2.59
C TYR A 75 -5.01 7.58 -2.91
N ASP A 76 -5.69 6.77 -3.72
CA ASP A 76 -5.15 5.56 -4.36
C ASP A 76 -4.58 4.51 -3.39
N MET A 77 -5.07 4.46 -2.14
CA MET A 77 -4.75 3.40 -1.19
C MET A 77 -5.49 2.08 -1.51
N THR A 78 -6.30 2.09 -2.54
CA THR A 78 -7.01 0.93 -3.10
C THR A 78 -6.93 1.00 -4.61
N GLY A 79 -6.43 -0.05 -5.29
CA GLY A 79 -6.28 -0.11 -6.74
C GLY A 79 -5.13 0.72 -7.29
N ASN A 80 -5.13 0.97 -8.57
CA ASN A 80 -4.09 1.57 -9.40
C ASN A 80 -2.82 0.69 -9.42
N VAL A 81 -1.99 0.74 -8.38
CA VAL A 81 -0.83 -0.15 -8.23
C VAL A 81 -0.70 -0.66 -6.80
N TRP A 82 -0.22 -1.88 -6.63
CA TRP A 82 0.26 -2.36 -5.35
C TRP A 82 1.40 -1.49 -4.83
N GLU A 83 1.52 -1.36 -3.52
CA GLU A 83 2.49 -0.47 -2.90
C GLU A 83 3.39 -1.21 -1.91
N TRP A 84 4.71 -1.11 -2.13
CA TRP A 84 5.71 -1.67 -1.24
C TRP A 84 5.63 -1.13 0.18
N CYS A 85 5.74 -2.04 1.15
CA CYS A 85 5.97 -1.75 2.57
C CYS A 85 7.38 -2.17 3.00
N LEU A 86 7.81 -1.70 4.18
CA LEU A 86 9.13 -2.05 4.76
C LEU A 86 9.21 -3.51 5.20
N ASP A 87 8.08 -4.07 5.61
CA ASP A 87 8.01 -5.34 6.32
C ASP A 87 8.39 -6.52 5.43
N TRP A 88 9.03 -7.53 6.02
CA TRP A 88 9.09 -8.84 5.44
C TRP A 88 7.71 -9.51 5.52
N TYR A 89 7.35 -10.26 4.49
CA TYR A 89 6.07 -10.95 4.42
C TYR A 89 6.11 -12.27 5.18
N ASP A 90 5.15 -12.45 6.08
CA ASP A 90 4.79 -13.71 6.71
C ASP A 90 3.28 -13.76 6.84
N SER A 91 2.65 -14.82 6.33
CA SER A 91 1.20 -14.98 6.34
C SER A 91 0.62 -15.11 7.75
N SER A 92 1.41 -15.59 8.71
CA SER A 92 1.01 -15.83 10.09
C SER A 92 1.46 -14.76 11.08
N TYR A 93 2.24 -13.78 10.66
CA TYR A 93 2.85 -12.78 11.54
C TYR A 93 1.87 -12.15 12.53
N TYR A 94 0.71 -11.72 12.05
CA TYR A 94 -0.27 -11.00 12.89
C TYR A 94 -0.98 -11.89 13.92
N SER A 95 -0.84 -13.20 13.87
CA SER A 95 -1.35 -14.10 14.91
C SER A 95 -0.58 -13.98 16.24
N SER A 96 0.66 -13.47 16.18
CA SER A 96 1.58 -13.36 17.33
C SER A 96 2.35 -12.03 17.39
N SER A 97 1.98 -11.05 16.55
CA SER A 97 2.67 -9.77 16.50
C SER A 97 2.47 -8.93 17.76
N PRO A 98 3.38 -8.00 18.06
CA PRO A 98 3.13 -6.95 19.05
C PRO A 98 1.86 -6.17 18.71
N SER A 99 1.11 -5.77 19.73
CA SER A 99 -0.09 -4.94 19.58
C SER A 99 0.22 -3.48 19.23
N THR A 100 1.46 -3.04 19.45
CA THR A 100 1.91 -1.67 19.23
C THR A 100 3.05 -1.66 18.22
N ASN A 101 2.87 -0.86 17.15
CA ASN A 101 3.86 -0.62 16.09
C ASN A 101 4.52 -1.92 15.56
N PRO A 102 3.76 -2.93 15.11
CA PRO A 102 4.34 -4.12 14.52
C PRO A 102 5.15 -3.76 13.27
N ALA A 103 6.35 -4.31 13.15
CA ALA A 103 7.30 -3.99 12.07
C ALA A 103 7.59 -5.18 11.14
N GLY A 104 6.79 -6.24 11.25
CA GLY A 104 7.01 -7.48 10.53
C GLY A 104 8.09 -8.38 11.15
N PRO A 105 8.30 -9.57 10.61
CA PRO A 105 9.39 -10.46 11.05
C PRO A 105 10.76 -9.84 10.76
N ALA A 106 11.77 -10.24 11.53
CA ALA A 106 13.13 -9.72 11.40
C ALA A 106 13.80 -10.07 10.05
N THR A 107 13.41 -11.20 9.45
CA THR A 107 13.94 -11.70 8.19
C THR A 107 12.84 -12.31 7.34
N GLY A 108 13.08 -12.43 6.04
CA GLY A 108 12.13 -13.05 5.11
C GLY A 108 12.67 -13.10 3.69
N SER A 109 11.94 -13.77 2.81
CA SER A 109 12.26 -13.86 1.37
C SER A 109 11.48 -12.87 0.52
N TYR A 110 10.32 -12.42 1.01
CA TYR A 110 9.41 -11.50 0.31
C TYR A 110 9.18 -10.25 1.14
N ARG A 111 9.10 -9.09 0.46
CA ARG A 111 8.62 -7.85 1.05
C ARG A 111 7.12 -7.72 0.83
N VAL A 112 6.43 -7.14 1.81
CA VAL A 112 5.00 -6.88 1.75
C VAL A 112 4.69 -5.84 0.69
N PHE A 113 3.59 -6.03 -0.03
CA PHE A 113 2.89 -4.97 -0.76
C PHE A 113 1.37 -5.03 -0.50
N ARG A 114 0.73 -3.88 -0.61
CA ARG A 114 -0.67 -3.65 -0.21
C ARG A 114 -1.43 -2.87 -1.27
N GLY A 115 -2.78 -2.93 -1.22
CA GLY A 115 -3.70 -2.04 -1.92
C GLY A 115 -4.40 -2.62 -3.15
N GLY A 116 -3.87 -3.65 -3.79
CA GLY A 116 -4.36 -4.10 -5.09
C GLY A 116 -3.93 -3.18 -6.24
N SER A 117 -4.28 -3.53 -7.46
CA SER A 117 -3.87 -2.83 -8.66
C SER A 117 -4.98 -2.69 -9.70
N TRP A 118 -4.65 -2.05 -10.81
CA TRP A 118 -5.51 -1.86 -11.98
C TRP A 118 -5.97 -3.19 -12.61
N ASP A 119 -5.27 -4.30 -12.36
CA ASP A 119 -5.54 -5.63 -12.94
C ASP A 119 -6.25 -6.58 -11.96
N ASP A 120 -6.47 -6.15 -10.71
CA ASP A 120 -7.02 -6.99 -9.66
C ASP A 120 -8.55 -6.88 -9.56
N PHE A 121 -9.18 -8.00 -9.17
CA PHE A 121 -10.59 -8.05 -8.83
C PHE A 121 -10.90 -7.35 -7.50
N ALA A 122 -12.12 -6.89 -7.34
CA ALA A 122 -12.59 -6.17 -6.15
C ALA A 122 -12.22 -6.81 -4.81
N ARG A 123 -12.28 -8.15 -4.71
CA ARG A 123 -11.92 -8.90 -3.48
C ARG A 123 -10.48 -8.69 -3.04
N VAL A 124 -9.56 -8.48 -3.99
CA VAL A 124 -8.12 -8.30 -3.76
C VAL A 124 -7.81 -6.86 -3.35
N CYS A 125 -8.63 -5.91 -3.77
CA CYS A 125 -8.49 -4.49 -3.47
C CYS A 125 -8.97 -4.09 -2.07
N ARG A 126 -9.40 -5.03 -1.22
CA ARG A 126 -9.84 -4.72 0.16
C ARG A 126 -8.67 -4.26 1.03
N VAL A 127 -8.97 -3.37 1.99
CA VAL A 127 -7.93 -2.79 2.87
C VAL A 127 -7.12 -3.81 3.67
N TYR A 128 -7.67 -5.00 3.93
CA TYR A 128 -6.96 -6.08 4.63
C TYR A 128 -6.11 -6.97 3.72
N SER A 129 -6.28 -6.88 2.40
CA SER A 129 -5.57 -7.77 1.46
C SER A 129 -4.07 -7.53 1.51
N ARG A 130 -3.32 -8.62 1.58
CA ARG A 130 -1.86 -8.65 1.73
C ARG A 130 -1.26 -9.53 0.65
N SER A 131 -0.11 -9.13 0.16
CA SER A 131 0.70 -9.98 -0.71
C SER A 131 2.19 -9.63 -0.55
N GLY A 132 3.06 -10.33 -1.25
CA GLY A 132 4.48 -10.10 -1.20
C GLY A 132 5.21 -10.60 -2.44
N SER A 133 6.37 -10.00 -2.70
CA SER A 133 7.29 -10.43 -3.76
C SER A 133 8.73 -10.29 -3.31
N THR A 134 9.65 -10.90 -4.08
CA THR A 134 11.09 -10.73 -3.86
C THR A 134 11.47 -9.24 -3.92
N PRO A 135 12.44 -8.78 -3.11
CA PRO A 135 12.81 -7.36 -3.03
C PRO A 135 13.25 -6.73 -4.36
N GLY A 136 13.71 -7.54 -5.31
CA GLY A 136 14.06 -7.11 -6.66
C GLY A 136 12.93 -7.18 -7.69
N GLY A 137 11.72 -7.56 -7.29
CA GLY A 137 10.57 -7.70 -8.18
C GLY A 137 10.20 -6.37 -8.86
N ARG A 138 10.00 -6.43 -10.18
CA ARG A 138 9.57 -5.30 -11.00
C ARG A 138 8.36 -5.70 -11.80
N HIS A 139 7.24 -5.03 -11.56
CA HIS A 139 5.96 -5.32 -12.20
C HIS A 139 5.26 -4.02 -12.60
N ASN A 140 4.53 -4.03 -13.71
CA ASN A 140 3.77 -2.87 -14.20
C ASN A 140 2.57 -2.49 -13.30
N PHE A 141 2.27 -3.33 -12.33
CA PHE A 141 1.21 -3.13 -11.33
C PHE A 141 1.75 -2.81 -9.92
N LEU A 142 3.04 -2.54 -9.77
CA LEU A 142 3.69 -2.38 -8.46
C LEU A 142 4.46 -1.07 -8.38
N GLY A 143 4.17 -0.30 -7.34
CA GLY A 143 4.77 1.00 -7.04
C GLY A 143 5.04 1.18 -5.55
N PHE A 144 5.06 2.41 -5.09
CA PHE A 144 5.29 2.73 -3.67
C PHE A 144 4.77 4.12 -3.33
N ARG A 145 4.56 4.35 -2.04
CA ARG A 145 4.39 5.69 -1.47
C ARG A 145 5.37 5.93 -0.34
N LEU A 146 5.56 7.19 0.02
CA LEU A 146 6.48 7.59 1.07
C LEU A 146 5.74 7.90 2.37
N ALA A 147 6.38 7.54 3.49
CA ALA A 147 6.10 8.03 4.83
C ALA A 147 7.27 8.93 5.29
N GLN A 148 7.02 9.78 6.26
CA GLN A 148 8.02 10.65 6.88
C GLN A 148 8.01 10.49 8.38
#